data_ccf5127de42bccd7ae843a9670be3de7
#
_entry.id   ccf5127de42bccd7ae843a9670be3de7
#
_cell.length_a   1.000
_cell.length_b   1.000
_cell.length_c   1.000
_cell.angle_alpha   90.00
_cell.angle_beta   90.00
_cell.angle_gamma   90.00
#
_symmetry.space_group_name_H-M   'P 1'
#
loop_
_entity.id
_entity.type
_entity.pdbx_description
1 polymer ?
#
loop_
_entity_poly.entity_id
_entity_poly.type
_entity_poly.pdbx_seq_one_letter_code
_entity_poly.pdbx_strand_id
1 'polypeptide(L)'
;MSNKNTPIKKCLFPAAGYGTRFLPATKATPKEMLPVLTKPLIQYGVEEALAAGMDTMAVVTGRGKRAIEDHFDISYELEHQIKGTSKEHYLTEIRSVITKCTFSYTRQIEMKGLGHAILCGETLIGDQPFAVLLADDLCDAPSKGVLAQMVELYKKYGCSIVAIEEVPKSETNKYGVIAGNEIEPGIYMVKDMVEKPEPEVAPSNLAIIGRYILTPDIFNIIRETKP
;
A
#
# COMPACT_ATOMS: atom_id res chain seq x y z
N MET A 1 9.59 -1.12 -22.62
CA MET A 1 8.10 -1.15 -22.65
C MET A 1 7.65 -2.30 -21.77
N SER A 2 6.95 -2.01 -20.69
CA SER A 2 6.41 -3.04 -19.80
C SER A 2 5.43 -3.92 -20.60
N ASN A 3 5.58 -5.24 -20.49
CA ASN A 3 4.71 -6.17 -21.18
C ASN A 3 3.36 -6.20 -20.44
N LYS A 4 2.27 -5.73 -21.09
CA LYS A 4 0.89 -5.71 -20.55
C LYS A 4 0.43 -7.05 -19.96
N ASN A 5 1.06 -8.14 -20.39
CA ASN A 5 0.73 -9.50 -19.95
C ASN A 5 1.54 -9.96 -18.72
N THR A 6 2.46 -9.14 -18.20
CA THR A 6 3.18 -9.52 -16.97
C THR A 6 2.22 -9.43 -15.78
N PRO A 7 1.94 -10.52 -15.09
CA PRO A 7 1.05 -10.49 -13.94
C PRO A 7 1.70 -9.70 -12.80
N ILE A 8 0.90 -8.89 -12.11
CA ILE A 8 1.35 -8.19 -10.92
C ILE A 8 1.30 -9.16 -9.74
N LYS A 9 2.48 -9.56 -9.25
CA LYS A 9 2.62 -10.54 -8.18
C LYS A 9 3.13 -9.95 -6.87
N LYS A 10 3.71 -8.75 -6.93
CA LYS A 10 4.35 -8.10 -5.81
C LYS A 10 3.58 -6.87 -5.34
N CYS A 11 3.45 -6.73 -4.02
CA CYS A 11 2.93 -5.53 -3.38
C CYS A 11 3.97 -4.95 -2.43
N LEU A 12 4.29 -3.67 -2.58
CA LEU A 12 5.19 -2.92 -1.71
C LEU A 12 4.39 -2.17 -0.65
N PHE A 13 4.79 -2.32 0.59
CA PHE A 13 4.24 -1.62 1.75
C PHE A 13 5.26 -0.64 2.33
N PRO A 14 5.15 0.67 2.04
CA PRO A 14 5.93 1.71 2.71
C PRO A 14 5.50 1.87 4.16
N ALA A 15 6.22 1.26 5.09
CA ALA A 15 5.87 1.19 6.51
C ALA A 15 6.95 1.78 7.45
N ALA A 16 7.84 2.65 6.94
CA ALA A 16 8.93 3.22 7.72
C ALA A 16 8.54 4.48 8.53
N GLY A 17 7.47 5.19 8.16
CA GLY A 17 7.08 6.47 8.72
C GLY A 17 6.76 6.45 10.21
N TYR A 18 6.99 7.56 10.91
CA TYR A 18 6.83 7.66 12.37
C TYR A 18 5.39 7.64 12.88
N GLY A 19 4.40 7.88 12.02
CA GLY A 19 2.98 7.88 12.43
C GLY A 19 2.60 9.02 13.37
N THR A 20 3.21 10.19 13.23
CA THR A 20 3.04 11.32 14.16
C THR A 20 1.61 11.83 14.29
N ARG A 21 0.78 11.64 13.26
CA ARG A 21 -0.65 11.99 13.29
C ARG A 21 -1.47 11.15 14.29
N PHE A 22 -0.96 9.99 14.67
CA PHE A 22 -1.62 9.07 15.59
C PHE A 22 -1.02 9.07 17.01
N LEU A 23 -0.20 10.06 17.33
CA LEU A 23 0.30 10.22 18.71
C LEU A 23 -0.85 10.52 19.67
N PRO A 24 -0.78 9.98 20.92
CA PRO A 24 0.32 9.25 21.54
C PRO A 24 0.35 7.73 21.23
N ALA A 25 -0.64 7.16 20.57
CA ALA A 25 -0.74 5.71 20.34
C ALA A 25 0.48 5.12 19.60
N THR A 26 1.05 5.88 18.67
CA THR A 26 2.19 5.46 17.87
C THR A 26 3.57 5.74 18.50
N LYS A 27 3.61 6.18 19.74
CA LYS A 27 4.89 6.42 20.45
C LYS A 27 5.74 5.14 20.53
N ALA A 28 5.09 4.00 20.78
CA ALA A 28 5.75 2.70 20.94
C ALA A 28 5.21 1.61 19.99
N THR A 29 4.13 1.90 19.27
CA THR A 29 3.47 0.97 18.35
C THR A 29 3.51 1.52 16.94
N PRO A 30 3.96 0.76 15.93
CA PRO A 30 3.85 1.16 14.53
C PRO A 30 2.40 1.53 14.18
N LYS A 31 2.18 2.61 13.41
CA LYS A 31 0.83 3.00 12.97
C LYS A 31 0.14 1.86 12.20
N GLU A 32 0.92 1.10 11.46
CA GLU A 32 0.48 -0.04 10.67
C GLU A 32 -0.03 -1.20 11.53
N MET A 33 0.35 -1.21 12.81
CA MET A 33 -0.08 -2.20 13.81
C MET A 33 -1.23 -1.72 14.69
N LEU A 34 -1.75 -0.52 14.47
CA LEU A 34 -2.96 -0.07 15.17
C LEU A 34 -4.14 -0.97 14.76
N PRO A 35 -4.90 -1.50 15.74
CA PRO A 35 -5.99 -2.42 15.44
C PRO A 35 -7.21 -1.67 14.90
N VAL A 36 -7.83 -2.24 13.90
CA VAL A 36 -9.21 -1.94 13.49
C VAL A 36 -10.02 -3.21 13.72
N LEU A 37 -10.99 -3.16 14.62
CA LEU A 37 -11.66 -4.33 15.16
C LEU A 37 -10.68 -5.32 15.79
N THR A 38 -10.38 -6.42 15.11
CA THR A 38 -9.54 -7.53 15.62
C THR A 38 -8.23 -7.70 14.89
N LYS A 39 -7.96 -6.93 13.84
CA LYS A 39 -6.77 -7.06 13.00
C LYS A 39 -5.99 -5.75 12.92
N PRO A 40 -4.65 -5.78 12.83
CA PRO A 40 -3.87 -4.58 12.57
C PRO A 40 -4.10 -4.06 11.14
N LEU A 41 -3.99 -2.74 10.96
CA LEU A 41 -4.19 -2.06 9.68
C LEU A 41 -3.47 -2.73 8.50
N ILE A 42 -2.21 -3.10 8.68
CA ILE A 42 -1.41 -3.70 7.60
C ILE A 42 -1.96 -5.05 7.14
N GLN A 43 -2.62 -5.82 8.01
CA GLN A 43 -3.20 -7.11 7.63
C GLN A 43 -4.33 -6.94 6.61
N TYR A 44 -5.19 -5.93 6.76
CA TYR A 44 -6.21 -5.61 5.75
C TYR A 44 -5.60 -5.35 4.38
N GLY A 45 -4.50 -4.58 4.34
CA GLY A 45 -3.79 -4.31 3.10
C GLY A 45 -3.17 -5.56 2.47
N VAL A 46 -2.60 -6.45 3.27
CA VAL A 46 -2.04 -7.73 2.78
C VAL A 46 -3.15 -8.64 2.25
N GLU A 47 -4.28 -8.72 2.95
CA GLU A 47 -5.46 -9.47 2.49
C GLU A 47 -6.03 -8.91 1.18
N GLU A 48 -6.08 -7.58 1.02
CA GLU A 48 -6.48 -6.93 -0.24
C GLU A 48 -5.52 -7.27 -1.39
N ALA A 49 -4.21 -7.20 -1.16
CA ALA A 49 -3.20 -7.55 -2.15
C ALA A 49 -3.29 -9.03 -2.56
N LEU A 50 -3.48 -9.92 -1.58
CA LEU A 50 -3.67 -11.35 -1.83
C LEU A 50 -4.94 -11.62 -2.65
N ALA A 51 -6.05 -10.96 -2.33
CA ALA A 51 -7.31 -11.06 -3.08
C ALA A 51 -7.18 -10.53 -4.51
N ALA A 52 -6.27 -9.57 -4.76
CA ALA A 52 -5.94 -9.07 -6.09
C ALA A 52 -4.97 -9.98 -6.88
N GLY A 53 -4.53 -11.11 -6.30
CA GLY A 53 -3.67 -12.12 -6.94
C GLY A 53 -2.17 -11.91 -6.73
N MET A 54 -1.79 -11.10 -5.75
CA MET A 54 -0.40 -10.88 -5.33
C MET A 54 -0.06 -11.80 -4.16
N ASP A 55 1.09 -12.44 -4.21
CA ASP A 55 1.55 -13.42 -3.21
C ASP A 55 2.90 -13.06 -2.60
N THR A 56 3.52 -11.98 -3.05
CA THR A 56 4.82 -11.51 -2.58
C THR A 56 4.69 -10.12 -1.98
N MET A 57 4.89 -10.01 -0.67
CA MET A 57 4.78 -8.79 0.09
C MET A 57 6.17 -8.26 0.41
N ALA A 58 6.50 -7.11 -0.17
CA ALA A 58 7.74 -6.39 0.08
C ALA A 58 7.46 -5.25 1.07
N VAL A 59 8.05 -5.28 2.25
CA VAL A 59 7.79 -4.29 3.30
C VAL A 59 9.02 -3.42 3.53
N VAL A 60 8.86 -2.12 3.37
CA VAL A 60 9.90 -1.14 3.67
C VAL A 60 9.69 -0.64 5.10
N THR A 61 10.49 -1.17 6.01
CA THR A 61 10.40 -0.86 7.44
C THR A 61 11.37 0.24 7.87
N GLY A 62 11.26 0.65 9.13
CA GLY A 62 12.16 1.59 9.78
C GLY A 62 12.52 1.14 11.20
N ARG A 63 13.17 2.02 11.95
CA ARG A 63 13.46 1.75 13.36
C ARG A 63 12.15 1.64 14.16
N GLY A 64 12.06 0.62 15.03
CA GLY A 64 10.89 0.41 15.90
C GLY A 64 9.69 -0.25 15.22
N LYS A 65 9.88 -0.85 14.03
CA LYS A 65 8.80 -1.50 13.24
C LYS A 65 8.78 -3.03 13.34
N ARG A 66 9.57 -3.63 14.24
CA ARG A 66 9.69 -5.09 14.38
C ARG A 66 8.35 -5.80 14.57
N ALA A 67 7.39 -5.18 15.24
CA ALA A 67 6.06 -5.75 15.43
C ALA A 67 5.34 -6.10 14.11
N ILE A 68 5.72 -5.49 12.98
CA ILE A 68 5.19 -5.85 11.66
C ILE A 68 5.75 -7.20 11.21
N GLU A 69 7.05 -7.42 11.43
CA GLU A 69 7.72 -8.68 11.11
C GLU A 69 7.15 -9.80 11.99
N ASP A 70 7.12 -9.58 13.30
CA ASP A 70 6.61 -10.53 14.29
C ASP A 70 5.13 -10.92 14.03
N HIS A 71 4.31 -10.01 13.47
CA HIS A 71 2.91 -10.29 13.17
C HIS A 71 2.72 -11.30 12.03
N PHE A 72 3.61 -11.26 11.05
CA PHE A 72 3.56 -12.18 9.89
C PHE A 72 4.48 -13.40 10.04
N ASP A 73 5.10 -13.58 11.20
CA ASP A 73 5.86 -14.77 11.56
C ASP A 73 5.03 -15.73 12.43
N ILE A 74 5.49 -16.98 12.50
CA ILE A 74 4.87 -18.00 13.37
C ILE A 74 5.39 -17.82 14.80
N SER A 75 4.49 -17.56 15.74
CA SER A 75 4.81 -17.56 17.17
C SER A 75 4.61 -18.98 17.73
N TYR A 76 5.66 -19.78 17.76
CA TYR A 76 5.61 -21.17 18.21
C TYR A 76 5.08 -21.31 19.65
N GLU A 77 5.50 -20.44 20.55
CA GLU A 77 5.08 -20.47 21.95
C GLU A 77 3.58 -20.21 22.09
N LEU A 78 3.07 -19.17 21.41
CA LEU A 78 1.65 -18.83 21.42
C LEU A 78 0.82 -19.93 20.78
N GLU A 79 1.23 -20.42 19.62
CA GLU A 79 0.52 -21.47 18.90
C GLU A 79 0.47 -22.78 19.68
N HIS A 80 1.57 -23.17 20.34
CA HIS A 80 1.61 -24.33 21.20
C HIS A 80 0.67 -24.18 22.40
N GLN A 81 0.64 -22.99 23.01
CA GLN A 81 -0.19 -22.69 24.20
C GLN A 81 -1.69 -22.77 23.91
N ILE A 82 -2.14 -22.38 22.70
CA ILE A 82 -3.56 -22.35 22.36
C ILE A 82 -4.03 -23.58 21.58
N LYS A 83 -3.12 -24.45 21.15
CA LYS A 83 -3.42 -25.66 20.36
C LYS A 83 -4.43 -26.56 21.09
N GLY A 84 -5.50 -26.95 20.41
CA GLY A 84 -6.57 -27.76 20.96
C GLY A 84 -7.51 -27.03 21.90
N THR A 85 -7.34 -25.74 22.10
CA THR A 85 -8.27 -24.92 22.88
C THR A 85 -9.31 -24.22 21.99
N SER A 86 -10.37 -23.67 22.58
CA SER A 86 -11.35 -22.85 21.88
C SER A 86 -10.78 -21.56 21.28
N LYS A 87 -9.53 -21.18 21.61
CA LYS A 87 -8.86 -19.98 21.11
C LYS A 87 -8.10 -20.19 19.81
N GLU A 88 -7.89 -21.42 19.39
CA GLU A 88 -7.07 -21.74 18.20
C GLU A 88 -7.62 -21.08 16.93
N HIS A 89 -8.94 -20.93 16.81
CA HIS A 89 -9.56 -20.32 15.64
C HIS A 89 -9.21 -18.84 15.45
N TYR A 90 -8.82 -18.12 16.49
CA TYR A 90 -8.43 -16.70 16.37
C TYR A 90 -7.20 -16.47 15.50
N LEU A 91 -6.34 -17.50 15.35
CA LEU A 91 -5.16 -17.41 14.47
C LEU A 91 -5.40 -17.93 13.06
N THR A 92 -6.60 -18.43 12.75
CA THR A 92 -6.87 -19.07 11.44
C THR A 92 -6.66 -18.13 10.27
N GLU A 93 -7.10 -16.88 10.39
CA GLU A 93 -6.99 -15.87 9.32
C GLU A 93 -5.53 -15.52 9.07
N ILE A 94 -4.76 -15.19 10.11
CA ILE A 94 -3.36 -14.83 9.96
C ILE A 94 -2.50 -15.99 9.46
N ARG A 95 -2.75 -17.22 9.92
CA ARG A 95 -2.09 -18.42 9.39
C ARG A 95 -2.34 -18.60 7.89
N SER A 96 -3.58 -18.35 7.44
CA SER A 96 -3.92 -18.39 6.01
C SER A 96 -3.13 -17.35 5.19
N VAL A 97 -2.91 -16.16 5.73
CA VAL A 97 -2.10 -15.12 5.09
C VAL A 97 -0.63 -15.53 5.04
N ILE A 98 -0.05 -15.95 6.18
CA ILE A 98 1.36 -16.38 6.28
C ILE A 98 1.66 -17.51 5.30
N THR A 99 0.77 -18.49 5.16
CA THR A 99 0.99 -19.65 4.29
C THR A 99 0.85 -19.36 2.80
N LYS A 100 0.12 -18.30 2.42
CA LYS A 100 -0.13 -17.92 1.03
C LYS A 100 0.79 -16.83 0.51
N CYS A 101 1.51 -16.14 1.39
CA CYS A 101 2.37 -15.02 1.03
C CYS A 101 3.83 -15.28 1.34
N THR A 102 4.70 -14.74 0.50
CA THR A 102 6.13 -14.59 0.81
C THR A 102 6.37 -13.17 1.28
N PHE A 103 6.92 -13.02 2.49
CA PHE A 103 7.28 -11.71 3.04
C PHE A 103 8.77 -11.44 2.88
N SER A 104 9.12 -10.23 2.46
CA SER A 104 10.49 -9.75 2.37
C SER A 104 10.57 -8.34 2.94
N TYR A 105 11.65 -8.05 3.66
CA TYR A 105 11.79 -6.80 4.39
C TYR A 105 13.06 -6.06 3.97
N THR A 106 12.96 -4.75 3.84
CA THR A 106 14.10 -3.83 3.69
C THR A 106 13.89 -2.60 4.57
N ARG A 107 14.92 -1.76 4.70
CA ARG A 107 14.83 -0.61 5.60
C ARG A 107 15.02 0.71 4.87
N GLN A 108 14.14 1.64 5.16
CA GLN A 108 14.39 3.05 4.89
C GLN A 108 15.15 3.64 6.08
N ILE A 109 16.42 3.94 5.88
CA ILE A 109 17.31 4.47 6.96
C ILE A 109 17.04 5.96 7.19
N GLU A 110 16.84 6.71 6.12
CA GLU A 110 16.56 8.15 6.15
C GLU A 110 15.13 8.44 5.67
N MET A 111 14.40 9.24 6.42
CA MET A 111 13.00 9.57 6.13
C MET A 111 12.87 10.68 5.07
N LYS A 112 13.10 10.33 3.78
CA LYS A 112 13.03 11.26 2.64
C LYS A 112 11.71 11.16 1.85
N GLY A 113 10.61 10.80 2.52
CA GLY A 113 9.28 10.74 1.90
C GLY A 113 8.95 9.40 1.25
N LEU A 114 7.76 9.36 0.61
CA LEU A 114 7.18 8.14 0.02
C LEU A 114 7.99 7.63 -1.17
N GLY A 115 8.40 8.51 -2.08
CA GLY A 115 9.21 8.13 -3.24
C GLY A 115 10.50 7.41 -2.82
N HIS A 116 11.20 7.95 -1.82
CA HIS A 116 12.41 7.30 -1.29
C HIS A 116 12.10 5.94 -0.64
N ALA A 117 10.96 5.80 0.06
CA ALA A 117 10.55 4.50 0.58
C ALA A 117 10.31 3.48 -0.55
N ILE A 118 9.65 3.90 -1.64
CA ILE A 118 9.46 3.07 -2.83
C ILE A 118 10.82 2.66 -3.41
N LEU A 119 11.74 3.60 -3.56
CA LEU A 119 13.10 3.33 -4.06
C LEU A 119 13.87 2.33 -3.19
N CYS A 120 13.74 2.39 -1.85
CA CYS A 120 14.33 1.41 -0.94
C CYS A 120 13.81 -0.03 -1.19
N GLY A 121 12.63 -0.17 -1.76
CA GLY A 121 12.02 -1.47 -2.09
C GLY A 121 12.47 -2.06 -3.43
N GLU A 122 13.22 -1.34 -4.24
CA GLU A 122 13.59 -1.75 -5.61
C GLU A 122 14.24 -3.12 -5.68
N THR A 123 15.17 -3.43 -4.78
CA THR A 123 15.86 -4.73 -4.75
C THR A 123 14.93 -5.90 -4.48
N LEU A 124 13.81 -5.69 -3.78
CA LEU A 124 12.79 -6.69 -3.52
C LEU A 124 11.83 -6.83 -4.70
N ILE A 125 11.56 -5.75 -5.38
CA ILE A 125 10.62 -5.69 -6.52
C ILE A 125 11.31 -6.20 -7.81
N GLY A 126 12.51 -5.72 -8.12
CA GLY A 126 13.19 -5.98 -9.39
C GLY A 126 12.52 -5.28 -10.57
N ASP A 127 12.74 -5.79 -11.78
CA ASP A 127 12.25 -5.21 -13.03
C ASP A 127 10.85 -5.76 -13.40
N GLN A 128 9.86 -5.56 -12.52
CA GLN A 128 8.49 -6.03 -12.71
C GLN A 128 7.48 -4.97 -12.30
N PRO A 129 6.28 -4.93 -12.91
CA PRO A 129 5.19 -4.10 -12.41
C PRO A 129 4.77 -4.59 -11.02
N PHE A 130 4.43 -3.66 -10.15
CA PHE A 130 4.11 -3.94 -8.76
C PHE A 130 3.04 -3.00 -8.21
N ALA A 131 2.35 -3.43 -7.17
CA ALA A 131 1.47 -2.53 -6.43
C ALA A 131 2.24 -1.84 -5.30
N VAL A 132 1.78 -0.65 -4.92
CA VAL A 132 2.13 0.03 -3.67
C VAL A 132 0.86 0.25 -2.88
N LEU A 133 0.88 -0.11 -1.61
CA LEU A 133 -0.24 0.03 -0.70
C LEU A 133 0.20 0.73 0.58
N LEU A 134 -0.47 1.85 0.89
CA LEU A 134 -0.29 2.56 2.15
C LEU A 134 -1.21 1.90 3.20
N ALA A 135 -0.61 1.28 4.21
CA ALA A 135 -1.33 0.44 5.17
C ALA A 135 -2.26 1.21 6.12
N ASP A 136 -2.06 2.53 6.26
CA ASP A 136 -2.91 3.39 7.09
C ASP A 136 -4.10 4.02 6.34
N ASP A 137 -4.29 3.62 5.09
CA ASP A 137 -5.42 4.03 4.25
C ASP A 137 -6.26 2.79 3.92
N LEU A 138 -7.40 2.64 4.58
CA LEU A 138 -8.31 1.50 4.37
C LEU A 138 -9.34 1.86 3.31
N CYS A 139 -9.44 0.99 2.30
CA CYS A 139 -10.46 1.11 1.26
C CYS A 139 -11.53 0.04 1.45
N ASP A 140 -12.78 0.46 1.54
CA ASP A 140 -13.92 -0.44 1.50
C ASP A 140 -14.46 -0.53 0.06
N ALA A 141 -14.78 -1.73 -0.39
CA ALA A 141 -15.35 -1.95 -1.71
C ALA A 141 -16.39 -3.08 -1.64
N PRO A 142 -17.66 -2.79 -1.93
CA PRO A 142 -18.76 -3.73 -1.70
C PRO A 142 -18.67 -5.05 -2.46
N SER A 143 -17.95 -5.09 -3.58
CA SER A 143 -17.89 -6.28 -4.45
C SER A 143 -16.47 -6.68 -4.82
N LYS A 144 -15.61 -5.74 -5.21
CA LYS A 144 -14.27 -6.00 -5.72
C LYS A 144 -13.29 -4.99 -5.15
N GLY A 145 -12.28 -5.47 -4.43
CA GLY A 145 -11.25 -4.64 -3.82
C GLY A 145 -10.59 -3.67 -4.81
N VAL A 146 -10.14 -2.54 -4.32
CA VAL A 146 -9.55 -1.45 -5.14
C VAL A 146 -8.36 -1.97 -5.95
N LEU A 147 -7.42 -2.68 -5.33
CA LEU A 147 -6.27 -3.25 -6.06
C LEU A 147 -6.70 -4.23 -7.16
N ALA A 148 -7.73 -5.03 -6.95
CA ALA A 148 -8.21 -5.96 -7.95
C ALA A 148 -8.82 -5.24 -9.17
N GLN A 149 -9.51 -4.11 -8.96
CA GLN A 149 -9.98 -3.23 -10.05
C GLN A 149 -8.79 -2.62 -10.80
N MET A 150 -7.78 -2.12 -10.08
CA MET A 150 -6.58 -1.53 -10.68
C MET A 150 -5.76 -2.54 -11.51
N VAL A 151 -5.68 -3.80 -11.07
CA VAL A 151 -5.03 -4.88 -11.85
C VAL A 151 -5.72 -5.09 -13.21
N GLU A 152 -7.04 -5.00 -13.28
CA GLU A 152 -7.76 -5.08 -14.57
C GLU A 152 -7.47 -3.89 -15.47
N LEU A 153 -7.43 -2.68 -14.89
CA LEU A 153 -7.04 -1.48 -15.63
C LEU A 153 -5.61 -1.59 -16.14
N TYR A 154 -4.69 -2.10 -15.33
CA TYR A 154 -3.31 -2.34 -15.78
C TYR A 154 -3.25 -3.31 -16.97
N LYS A 155 -4.00 -4.41 -16.94
CA LYS A 155 -4.08 -5.35 -18.07
C LYS A 155 -4.61 -4.67 -19.34
N LYS A 156 -5.54 -3.72 -19.20
CA LYS A 156 -6.14 -2.98 -20.31
C LYS A 156 -5.18 -1.95 -20.89
N TYR A 157 -4.57 -1.13 -20.04
CA TYR A 157 -3.81 0.05 -20.47
C TYR A 157 -2.29 -0.16 -20.50
N GLY A 158 -1.73 -1.03 -19.65
CA GLY A 158 -0.30 -1.35 -19.60
C GLY A 158 0.59 -0.19 -19.11
N CYS A 159 0.07 0.69 -18.28
CA CYS A 159 0.76 1.84 -17.70
C CYS A 159 0.55 1.89 -16.20
N SER A 160 1.31 2.73 -15.50
CA SER A 160 1.09 3.00 -14.08
C SER A 160 -0.34 3.51 -13.82
N ILE A 161 -0.96 3.04 -12.73
CA ILE A 161 -2.32 3.37 -12.30
C ILE A 161 -2.26 3.92 -10.89
N VAL A 162 -3.00 4.99 -10.63
CA VAL A 162 -3.21 5.54 -9.30
C VAL A 162 -4.70 5.50 -8.96
N ALA A 163 -5.02 5.07 -7.75
CA ALA A 163 -6.40 5.12 -7.29
C ALA A 163 -6.76 6.53 -6.83
N ILE A 164 -7.98 6.94 -7.15
CA ILE A 164 -8.51 8.26 -6.82
C ILE A 164 -9.88 8.14 -6.17
N GLU A 165 -10.23 9.15 -5.37
CA GLU A 165 -11.54 9.33 -4.76
C GLU A 165 -11.97 10.78 -4.89
N GLU A 166 -13.27 11.01 -5.09
CA GLU A 166 -13.83 12.34 -5.04
C GLU A 166 -13.94 12.81 -3.58
N VAL A 167 -13.32 13.93 -3.26
CA VAL A 167 -13.38 14.55 -1.94
C VAL A 167 -14.08 15.90 -2.00
N PRO A 168 -14.63 16.42 -0.90
CA PRO A 168 -15.09 17.81 -0.84
C PRO A 168 -13.96 18.76 -1.26
N LYS A 169 -14.25 19.75 -2.10
CA LYS A 169 -13.25 20.70 -2.58
C LYS A 169 -12.47 21.38 -1.45
N SER A 170 -13.11 21.60 -0.32
CA SER A 170 -12.49 22.17 0.90
C SER A 170 -11.42 21.27 1.54
N GLU A 171 -11.30 20.02 1.10
CA GLU A 171 -10.36 19.04 1.67
C GLU A 171 -9.16 18.72 0.74
N THR A 172 -9.10 19.34 -0.44
CA THR A 172 -8.02 19.07 -1.42
C THR A 172 -6.63 19.32 -0.86
N ASN A 173 -6.48 20.27 0.07
CA ASN A 173 -5.21 20.56 0.74
C ASN A 173 -4.70 19.47 1.69
N LYS A 174 -5.44 18.36 1.83
CA LYS A 174 -5.01 17.19 2.60
C LYS A 174 -4.36 16.10 1.74
N TYR A 175 -4.56 16.15 0.40
CA TYR A 175 -4.23 15.07 -0.54
C TYR A 175 -3.43 15.57 -1.74
N GLY A 176 -2.72 14.67 -2.39
CA GLY A 176 -2.34 14.88 -3.79
C GLY A 176 -3.60 14.85 -4.66
N VAL A 177 -3.73 15.74 -5.60
CA VAL A 177 -4.91 15.88 -6.48
C VAL A 177 -4.47 15.74 -7.93
N ILE A 178 -5.22 14.99 -8.74
CA ILE A 178 -4.92 14.85 -10.15
C ILE A 178 -5.55 15.97 -11.00
N ALA A 179 -4.89 16.31 -12.10
CA ALA A 179 -5.49 16.97 -13.26
C ALA A 179 -5.54 15.97 -14.41
N GLY A 180 -6.67 15.82 -15.06
CA GLY A 180 -6.81 14.85 -16.13
C GLY A 180 -8.14 14.92 -16.85
N ASN A 181 -8.29 14.13 -17.91
CA ASN A 181 -9.53 14.00 -18.65
C ASN A 181 -10.14 12.62 -18.41
N GLU A 182 -11.41 12.58 -18.13
CA GLU A 182 -12.15 11.33 -18.08
C GLU A 182 -12.16 10.68 -19.48
N ILE A 183 -11.77 9.40 -19.56
CA ILE A 183 -11.73 8.63 -20.81
C ILE A 183 -12.78 7.53 -20.84
N GLU A 184 -13.19 7.05 -19.66
CA GLU A 184 -14.30 6.12 -19.42
C GLU A 184 -14.90 6.47 -18.05
N PRO A 185 -16.13 6.08 -17.72
CA PRO A 185 -16.73 6.38 -16.43
C PRO A 185 -15.85 6.01 -15.25
N GLY A 186 -15.41 7.03 -14.48
CA GLY A 186 -14.53 6.88 -13.33
C GLY A 186 -13.05 6.61 -13.67
N ILE A 187 -12.65 6.65 -14.95
CA ILE A 187 -11.27 6.42 -15.40
C ILE A 187 -10.73 7.68 -16.07
N TYR A 188 -9.63 8.18 -15.57
CA TYR A 188 -9.04 9.45 -16.01
C TYR A 188 -7.64 9.23 -16.60
N MET A 189 -7.38 9.88 -17.73
CA MET A 189 -6.01 10.06 -18.22
C MET A 189 -5.37 11.22 -17.45
N VAL A 190 -4.46 10.88 -16.54
CA VAL A 190 -3.75 11.87 -15.71
C VAL A 190 -2.77 12.66 -16.58
N LYS A 191 -2.81 13.99 -16.45
CA LYS A 191 -1.90 14.93 -17.12
C LYS A 191 -0.94 15.58 -16.15
N ASP A 192 -1.39 15.81 -14.92
CA ASP A 192 -0.60 16.45 -13.88
C ASP A 192 -1.08 16.01 -12.49
N MET A 193 -0.24 16.18 -11.49
CA MET A 193 -0.53 15.90 -10.09
C MET A 193 0.00 17.04 -9.23
N VAL A 194 -0.84 17.57 -8.34
CA VAL A 194 -0.47 18.66 -7.44
C VAL A 194 -0.59 18.18 -6.00
N GLU A 195 0.49 18.26 -5.24
CA GLU A 195 0.49 17.88 -3.83
C GLU A 195 -0.16 18.96 -2.98
N LYS A 196 -1.22 18.60 -2.29
CA LYS A 196 -1.95 19.40 -1.31
C LYS A 196 -2.27 20.82 -1.79
N PRO A 197 -2.92 20.97 -2.95
CA PRO A 197 -3.27 22.31 -3.44
C PRO A 197 -4.31 22.98 -2.54
N GLU A 198 -4.19 24.27 -2.36
CA GLU A 198 -5.28 25.03 -1.72
C GLU A 198 -6.59 24.88 -2.51
N PRO A 199 -7.74 24.86 -1.85
CA PRO A 199 -9.04 24.60 -2.49
C PRO A 199 -9.35 25.50 -3.69
N GLU A 200 -8.90 26.76 -3.67
CA GLU A 200 -9.14 27.74 -4.71
C GLU A 200 -8.40 27.45 -6.01
N VAL A 201 -7.21 26.81 -5.90
CA VAL A 201 -6.30 26.53 -7.04
C VAL A 201 -6.21 25.05 -7.38
N ALA A 202 -6.92 24.19 -6.64
CA ALA A 202 -6.94 22.77 -6.91
C ALA A 202 -7.46 22.47 -8.32
N PRO A 203 -6.73 21.67 -9.13
CA PRO A 203 -7.10 21.40 -10.52
C PRO A 203 -8.37 20.56 -10.64
N SER A 204 -8.72 19.82 -9.61
CA SER A 204 -9.94 19.02 -9.48
C SER A 204 -10.22 18.73 -8.00
N ASN A 205 -11.22 17.89 -7.71
CA ASN A 205 -11.47 17.30 -6.41
C ASN A 205 -11.17 15.78 -6.38
N LEU A 206 -10.40 15.28 -7.34
CA LEU A 206 -10.00 13.88 -7.45
C LEU A 206 -8.72 13.65 -6.66
N ALA A 207 -8.87 13.23 -5.42
CA ALA A 207 -7.78 12.98 -4.48
C ALA A 207 -7.13 11.62 -4.74
N ILE A 208 -5.81 11.59 -4.66
CA ILE A 208 -5.03 10.35 -4.73
C ILE A 208 -5.14 9.64 -3.38
N ILE A 209 -5.55 8.39 -3.42
CA ILE A 209 -5.59 7.50 -2.27
C ILE A 209 -4.44 6.48 -2.32
N GLY A 210 -4.15 5.85 -1.19
CA GLY A 210 -2.95 5.06 -0.95
C GLY A 210 -2.82 3.75 -1.72
N ARG A 211 -3.27 3.69 -2.98
CA ARG A 211 -3.17 2.53 -3.87
C ARG A 211 -2.58 2.93 -5.21
N TYR A 212 -1.49 2.23 -5.60
CA TYR A 212 -0.80 2.46 -6.86
C TYR A 212 -0.45 1.13 -7.52
N ILE A 213 -0.48 1.08 -8.84
CA ILE A 213 0.24 0.10 -9.65
C ILE A 213 1.29 0.87 -10.42
N LEU A 214 2.53 0.48 -10.28
CA LEU A 214 3.67 1.18 -10.85
C LEU A 214 4.45 0.25 -11.79
N THR A 215 4.94 0.80 -12.87
CA THR A 215 5.90 0.17 -13.76
C THR A 215 7.34 0.42 -13.25
N PRO A 216 8.31 -0.48 -13.52
CA PRO A 216 9.64 -0.41 -12.90
C PRO A 216 10.47 0.82 -13.29
N ASP A 217 10.13 1.52 -14.36
CA ASP A 217 10.73 2.80 -14.74
C ASP A 217 10.58 3.89 -13.67
N ILE A 218 9.60 3.75 -12.77
CA ILE A 218 9.42 4.66 -11.63
C ILE A 218 10.68 4.80 -10.78
N PHE A 219 11.49 3.76 -10.63
CA PHE A 219 12.71 3.82 -9.85
C PHE A 219 13.73 4.80 -10.42
N ASN A 220 13.86 4.87 -11.74
CA ASN A 220 14.73 5.84 -12.40
C ASN A 220 14.17 7.27 -12.24
N ILE A 221 12.87 7.44 -12.42
CA ILE A 221 12.21 8.75 -12.25
C ILE A 221 12.43 9.27 -10.82
N ILE A 222 12.27 8.41 -9.79
CA ILE A 222 12.49 8.80 -8.40
C ILE A 222 13.96 9.21 -8.17
N ARG A 223 14.94 8.53 -8.75
CA ARG A 223 16.38 8.89 -8.62
C ARG A 223 16.68 10.27 -9.19
N GLU A 224 16.01 10.64 -10.28
CA GLU A 224 16.19 11.92 -10.95
C GLU A 224 15.41 13.05 -10.26
N THR A 225 14.40 12.73 -9.47
CA THR A 225 13.57 13.68 -8.75
C THR A 225 14.27 14.10 -7.45
N LYS A 226 14.38 15.40 -7.23
CA LYS A 226 14.90 15.92 -5.95
C LYS A 226 13.89 15.68 -4.84
N PRO A 227 14.36 15.28 -3.65
CA PRO A 227 13.50 15.11 -2.47
C PRO A 227 12.80 16.40 -2.06
#